data_4ec61dc1e6ca8018ee6ca674ceb89291
#
_entry.id   4ec61dc1e6ca8018ee6ca674ceb89291
#
_cell.length_a   1.000
_cell.length_b   1.000
_cell.length_c   1.000
_cell.angle_alpha   90.00
_cell.angle_beta   90.00
_cell.angle_gamma   90.00
#
_symmetry.space_group_name_H-M   'P 1'
#
loop_
_entity.id
_entity.type
_entity.pdbx_description
1 polymer ?
#
loop_
_entity_poly.entity_id
_entity_poly.type
_entity_poly.pdbx_seq_one_letter_code
_entity_poly.pdbx_strand_id
1 'polypeptide(L)'
;DHLDGPQELIQMAPRVAAVCFGTLGQRQVVAQRTIHQFLDSTAKTTLRVLDLNLRPPHYNDATLQESLSRANVLKLNTEELRELEQRYALSGKTVDMLHRLRDLFSFNCVAFTRGPDGAVLVTADEQSECSLAPVRVEDTVGAGDMYTAALVMGLLRGDPLAEINRSACQLAAYVCTQPGGAPPLPEHMADGFLRGGGSFDCE
;
A
#
# COMPACT_ATOMS: atom_id res chain seq x y z
N ASP A 1 10.07 18.51 -4.47
CA ASP A 1 11.39 17.87 -4.49
C ASP A 1 12.35 18.35 -3.40
N HIS A 2 11.96 19.30 -2.57
CA HIS A 2 12.73 19.81 -1.44
C HIS A 2 11.92 19.61 -0.15
N LEU A 3 11.79 18.35 0.28
CA LEU A 3 11.38 18.02 1.63
C LEU A 3 12.59 18.25 2.55
N ASP A 4 12.92 19.52 2.77
CA ASP A 4 13.75 19.89 3.90
C ASP A 4 12.80 19.90 5.11
N GLY A 5 12.72 18.73 5.78
CA GLY A 5 11.73 18.51 6.81
C GLY A 5 12.00 19.41 8.01
N PRO A 6 11.07 20.31 8.38
CA PRO A 6 11.20 21.05 9.61
C PRO A 6 11.34 20.07 10.77
N GLN A 7 12.13 20.41 11.78
CA GLN A 7 12.31 19.61 13.00
C GLN A 7 10.96 19.19 13.60
N GLU A 8 9.93 20.01 13.43
CA GLU A 8 8.54 19.76 13.81
C GLU A 8 7.96 18.47 13.19
N LEU A 9 8.26 18.19 11.92
CA LEU A 9 7.81 16.97 11.24
C LEU A 9 8.39 15.73 11.92
N ILE A 10 9.69 15.75 12.24
CA ILE A 10 10.35 14.62 12.92
C ILE A 10 9.82 14.43 14.34
N GLN A 11 9.48 15.54 15.05
CA GLN A 11 8.88 15.47 16.38
C GLN A 11 7.46 14.87 16.37
N MET A 12 6.75 14.91 15.25
CA MET A 12 5.44 14.26 15.10
C MET A 12 5.55 12.74 14.89
N ALA A 13 6.67 12.26 14.33
CA ALA A 13 6.83 10.86 13.92
C ALA A 13 6.47 9.81 15.00
N PRO A 14 6.83 9.98 16.31
CA PRO A 14 6.47 9.01 17.34
C PRO A 14 4.96 8.90 17.62
N ARG A 15 4.17 9.89 17.14
CA ARG A 15 2.71 9.98 17.45
C ARG A 15 1.83 9.58 16.27
N VAL A 16 2.39 9.31 15.09
CA VAL A 16 1.60 8.89 13.93
C VAL A 16 1.25 7.41 14.02
N ALA A 17 0.00 7.08 13.72
CA ALA A 17 -0.47 5.70 13.71
C ALA A 17 -0.03 4.97 12.42
N ALA A 18 0.03 5.69 11.30
CA ALA A 18 0.49 5.17 10.02
C ALA A 18 1.24 6.22 9.21
N VAL A 19 2.15 5.78 8.36
CA VAL A 19 2.83 6.58 7.36
C VAL A 19 2.91 5.80 6.06
N CYS A 20 2.43 6.41 4.96
CA CYS A 20 2.57 5.86 3.62
C CYS A 20 3.72 6.56 2.91
N PHE A 21 4.56 5.79 2.24
CA PHE A 21 5.68 6.32 1.47
C PHE A 21 5.95 5.44 0.25
N GLY A 22 6.70 5.97 -0.71
CA GLY A 22 7.07 5.25 -1.93
C GLY A 22 8.46 5.63 -2.40
N THR A 23 8.96 4.96 -3.45
CA THR A 23 10.30 5.19 -4.00
C THR A 23 10.40 6.52 -4.74
N LEU A 24 9.34 6.96 -5.40
CA LEU A 24 9.35 8.19 -6.21
C LEU A 24 9.62 9.45 -5.37
N GLY A 25 9.10 9.53 -4.15
CA GLY A 25 9.37 10.63 -3.22
C GLY A 25 10.84 10.74 -2.81
N GLN A 26 11.61 9.67 -3.01
CA GLN A 26 13.01 9.54 -2.57
C GLN A 26 14.03 9.82 -3.69
N ARG A 27 13.60 10.30 -4.87
CA ARG A 27 14.47 10.57 -6.02
C ARG A 27 15.52 11.67 -5.78
N GLN A 28 15.30 12.53 -4.79
CA GLN A 28 16.23 13.56 -4.37
C GLN A 28 16.82 13.22 -3.00
N VAL A 29 18.13 13.38 -2.85
CA VAL A 29 18.89 13.00 -1.65
C VAL A 29 18.33 13.66 -0.37
N VAL A 30 17.95 14.93 -0.45
CA VAL A 30 17.37 15.67 0.69
C VAL A 30 16.04 15.05 1.11
N ALA A 31 15.13 14.85 0.16
CA ALA A 31 13.84 14.23 0.42
C ALA A 31 13.98 12.80 0.96
N GLN A 32 14.88 12.00 0.38
CA GLN A 32 15.18 10.65 0.86
C GLN A 32 15.63 10.66 2.33
N ARG A 33 16.59 11.53 2.68
CA ARG A 33 17.06 11.64 4.07
C ARG A 33 15.95 12.03 5.03
N THR A 34 15.12 12.99 4.67
CA THR A 34 13.97 13.43 5.48
C THR A 34 12.97 12.29 5.70
N ILE A 35 12.62 11.55 4.62
CA ILE A 35 11.73 10.40 4.70
C ILE A 35 12.33 9.33 5.63
N HIS A 36 13.61 8.99 5.47
CA HIS A 36 14.28 7.99 6.30
C HIS A 36 14.32 8.41 7.77
N GLN A 37 14.69 9.66 8.07
CA GLN A 37 14.69 10.19 9.43
C GLN A 37 13.30 10.14 10.06
N PHE A 38 12.27 10.48 9.30
CA PHE A 38 10.89 10.38 9.77
C PHE A 38 10.51 8.94 10.09
N LEU A 39 10.74 8.01 9.16
CA LEU A 39 10.43 6.59 9.34
C LEU A 39 11.17 5.99 10.54
N ASP A 40 12.47 6.29 10.67
CA ASP A 40 13.32 5.79 11.75
C ASP A 40 12.92 6.39 13.12
N SER A 41 12.20 7.53 13.12
CA SER A 41 11.68 8.19 14.33
C SER A 41 10.25 7.76 14.70
N THR A 42 9.59 6.93 13.90
CA THR A 42 8.22 6.45 14.22
C THR A 42 8.23 5.44 15.37
N ALA A 43 7.10 5.31 16.08
CA ALA A 43 6.93 4.27 17.08
C ALA A 43 6.99 2.87 16.44
N LYS A 44 7.35 1.85 17.23
CA LYS A 44 7.38 0.45 16.74
C LYS A 44 6.00 -0.03 16.29
N THR A 45 4.93 0.52 16.85
CA THR A 45 3.54 0.20 16.53
C THR A 45 3.02 0.93 15.30
N THR A 46 3.74 1.92 14.77
CA THR A 46 3.33 2.65 13.57
C THR A 46 3.32 1.74 12.35
N LEU A 47 2.24 1.78 11.58
CA LEU A 47 2.20 1.16 10.25
C LEU A 47 3.06 1.97 9.28
N ARG A 48 4.18 1.40 8.84
CA ARG A 48 5.04 1.98 7.80
C ARG A 48 4.75 1.27 6.50
N VAL A 49 3.86 1.89 5.71
CA VAL A 49 3.31 1.30 4.49
C VAL A 49 4.10 1.78 3.29
N LEU A 50 4.83 0.86 2.68
CA LEU A 50 5.49 1.10 1.41
C LEU A 50 4.53 0.75 0.27
N ASP A 51 3.99 1.77 -0.40
CA ASP A 51 3.42 1.60 -1.73
C ASP A 51 4.60 1.69 -2.71
N LEU A 52 4.99 0.55 -3.26
CA LEU A 52 6.28 0.41 -3.95
C LEU A 52 6.39 1.39 -5.11
N ASN A 53 5.37 1.45 -5.95
CA ASN A 53 5.14 2.43 -7.02
C ASN A 53 6.43 2.77 -7.80
N LEU A 54 7.07 1.74 -8.36
CA LEU A 54 8.33 1.86 -9.09
C LEU A 54 8.17 2.68 -10.37
N ARG A 55 9.01 3.70 -10.53
CA ARG A 55 9.01 4.60 -11.69
C ARG A 55 10.43 4.75 -12.24
N PRO A 56 10.87 3.88 -13.15
CA PRO A 56 12.18 4.06 -13.78
C PRO A 56 12.26 5.41 -14.52
N PRO A 57 13.40 6.12 -14.48
CA PRO A 57 14.67 5.80 -13.81
C PRO A 57 14.81 6.37 -12.38
N HIS A 58 13.71 6.67 -11.68
CA HIS A 58 13.70 7.48 -10.44
C HIS A 58 13.97 6.69 -9.16
N TYR A 59 14.43 5.45 -9.25
CA TYR A 59 14.89 4.65 -8.12
C TYR A 59 16.13 3.84 -8.51
N ASN A 60 16.86 3.37 -7.50
CA ASN A 60 17.99 2.47 -7.64
C ASN A 60 17.92 1.37 -6.58
N ASP A 61 18.85 0.42 -6.63
CA ASP A 61 18.89 -0.73 -5.73
C ASP A 61 18.97 -0.33 -4.26
N ALA A 62 19.77 0.69 -3.94
CA ALA A 62 19.91 1.19 -2.57
C ALA A 62 18.58 1.78 -2.06
N THR A 63 17.93 2.65 -2.85
CA THR A 63 16.64 3.25 -2.50
C THR A 63 15.58 2.17 -2.27
N LEU A 64 15.53 1.17 -3.15
CA LEU A 64 14.58 0.06 -3.04
C LEU A 64 14.83 -0.76 -1.77
N GLN A 65 16.06 -1.21 -1.56
CA GLN A 65 16.45 -2.01 -0.41
C GLN A 65 16.19 -1.29 0.92
N GLU A 66 16.55 0.00 1.00
CA GLU A 66 16.33 0.82 2.17
C GLU A 66 14.86 1.10 2.45
N SER A 67 14.03 1.24 1.40
CA SER A 67 12.58 1.38 1.54
C SER A 67 11.94 0.10 2.07
N LEU A 68 12.29 -1.06 1.49
CA LEU A 68 11.79 -2.36 1.93
C LEU A 68 12.18 -2.65 3.39
N SER A 69 13.41 -2.31 3.81
CA SER A 69 13.88 -2.57 5.18
C SER A 69 13.20 -1.70 6.25
N ARG A 70 12.67 -0.52 5.87
CA ARG A 70 11.99 0.39 6.81
C ARG A 70 10.49 0.16 6.89
N ALA A 71 9.91 -0.51 5.92
CA ALA A 71 8.49 -0.82 5.91
C ALA A 71 8.15 -1.97 6.86
N ASN A 72 6.90 -2.02 7.32
CA ASN A 72 6.30 -3.21 7.94
C ASN A 72 5.00 -3.64 7.24
N VAL A 73 4.56 -2.88 6.24
CA VAL A 73 3.50 -3.25 5.30
C VAL A 73 4.00 -2.93 3.90
N LEU A 74 3.91 -3.90 2.99
CA LEU A 74 4.26 -3.73 1.58
C LEU A 74 3.00 -3.81 0.73
N LYS A 75 2.80 -2.82 -0.16
CA LYS A 75 1.83 -2.93 -1.26
C LYS A 75 2.59 -2.89 -2.58
N LEU A 76 2.24 -3.79 -3.47
CA LEU A 76 2.86 -3.90 -4.79
C LEU A 76 1.85 -4.40 -5.83
N ASN A 77 2.15 -4.17 -7.09
CA ASN A 77 1.36 -4.64 -8.24
C ASN A 77 2.10 -5.77 -9.00
N THR A 78 1.49 -6.23 -10.11
CA THR A 78 2.02 -7.34 -10.93
C THR A 78 3.41 -7.04 -11.52
N GLU A 79 3.65 -5.81 -11.99
CA GLU A 79 4.93 -5.42 -12.59
C GLU A 79 6.03 -5.34 -11.52
N GLU A 80 5.68 -4.81 -10.37
CA GLU A 80 6.56 -4.68 -9.22
C GLU A 80 6.91 -6.04 -8.60
N LEU A 81 5.94 -6.97 -8.57
CA LEU A 81 6.24 -8.34 -8.12
C LEU A 81 7.26 -9.01 -9.04
N ARG A 82 7.14 -8.85 -10.37
CA ARG A 82 8.12 -9.40 -11.33
C ARG A 82 9.53 -8.81 -11.12
N GLU A 83 9.62 -7.51 -10.82
CA GLU A 83 10.89 -6.85 -10.49
C GLU A 83 11.51 -7.46 -9.23
N LEU A 84 10.71 -7.65 -8.16
CA LEU A 84 11.19 -8.26 -6.92
C LEU A 84 11.50 -9.76 -7.10
N GLU A 85 10.74 -10.47 -7.94
CA GLU A 85 10.98 -11.88 -8.28
C GLU A 85 12.39 -12.08 -8.85
N GLN A 86 12.78 -11.26 -9.82
CA GLN A 86 14.10 -11.31 -10.42
C GLN A 86 15.20 -10.94 -9.42
N ARG A 87 14.96 -9.92 -8.62
CA ARG A 87 15.95 -9.33 -7.70
C ARG A 87 16.25 -10.21 -6.49
N TYR A 88 15.23 -10.89 -5.97
CA TYR A 88 15.33 -11.74 -4.78
C TYR A 88 15.23 -13.24 -5.09
N ALA A 89 15.33 -13.62 -6.38
CA ALA A 89 15.23 -15.00 -6.84
C ALA A 89 14.00 -15.74 -6.27
N LEU A 90 12.85 -15.04 -6.24
CA LEU A 90 11.60 -15.65 -5.79
C LEU A 90 11.11 -16.62 -6.85
N SER A 91 10.49 -17.72 -6.43
CA SER A 91 9.96 -18.74 -7.33
C SER A 91 8.81 -19.49 -6.69
N GLY A 92 7.94 -20.08 -7.51
CA GLY A 92 6.77 -20.81 -7.06
C GLY A 92 5.46 -20.11 -7.40
N LYS A 93 4.40 -20.42 -6.67
CA LYS A 93 3.12 -19.76 -6.83
C LYS A 93 3.18 -18.34 -6.27
N THR A 94 2.34 -17.44 -6.78
CA THR A 94 2.28 -16.03 -6.33
C THR A 94 2.19 -15.93 -4.80
N VAL A 95 1.31 -16.69 -4.16
CA VAL A 95 1.15 -16.64 -2.71
C VAL A 95 2.43 -17.05 -1.98
N ASP A 96 3.16 -18.06 -2.47
CA ASP A 96 4.43 -18.50 -1.89
C ASP A 96 5.49 -17.39 -1.99
N MET A 97 5.52 -16.66 -3.11
CA MET A 97 6.42 -15.52 -3.31
C MET A 97 6.08 -14.36 -2.36
N LEU A 98 4.78 -14.07 -2.14
CA LEU A 98 4.35 -13.04 -1.20
C LEU A 98 4.75 -13.40 0.25
N HIS A 99 4.57 -14.65 0.67
CA HIS A 99 5.04 -15.11 1.98
C HIS A 99 6.57 -15.01 2.10
N ARG A 100 7.33 -15.37 1.06
CA ARG A 100 8.79 -15.20 1.07
C ARG A 100 9.22 -13.75 1.19
N LEU A 101 8.57 -12.82 0.47
CA LEU A 101 8.82 -11.38 0.62
C LEU A 101 8.52 -10.92 2.04
N ARG A 102 7.38 -11.35 2.61
CA ARG A 102 6.99 -11.05 3.98
C ARG A 102 8.09 -11.50 4.97
N ASP A 103 8.56 -12.73 4.83
CA ASP A 103 9.57 -13.29 5.73
C ASP A 103 10.94 -12.62 5.57
N LEU A 104 11.34 -12.36 4.32
CA LEU A 104 12.63 -11.75 4.00
C LEU A 104 12.80 -10.36 4.63
N PHE A 105 11.72 -9.57 4.66
CA PHE A 105 11.73 -8.20 5.18
C PHE A 105 10.96 -8.04 6.49
N SER A 106 10.43 -9.12 7.06
CA SER A 106 9.64 -9.12 8.30
C SER A 106 8.40 -8.21 8.22
N PHE A 107 7.70 -8.23 7.07
CA PHE A 107 6.46 -7.47 6.94
C PHE A 107 5.33 -8.09 7.77
N ASN A 108 4.52 -7.27 8.39
CA ASN A 108 3.28 -7.68 9.04
C ASN A 108 2.22 -8.10 8.00
N CYS A 109 2.20 -7.39 6.86
CA CYS A 109 1.26 -7.64 5.78
C CYS A 109 1.91 -7.33 4.42
N VAL A 110 1.62 -8.15 3.42
CA VAL A 110 1.92 -7.87 2.00
C VAL A 110 0.62 -7.85 1.22
N ALA A 111 0.38 -6.75 0.50
CA ALA A 111 -0.78 -6.52 -0.35
C ALA A 111 -0.35 -6.55 -1.82
N PHE A 112 -0.88 -7.48 -2.59
CA PHE A 112 -0.58 -7.65 -3.99
C PHE A 112 -1.82 -7.35 -4.84
N THR A 113 -1.80 -6.25 -5.60
CA THR A 113 -2.88 -5.84 -6.49
C THR A 113 -2.64 -6.32 -7.93
N ARG A 114 -3.72 -6.81 -8.59
CA ARG A 114 -3.68 -7.41 -9.93
C ARG A 114 -4.59 -6.68 -10.91
N GLY A 115 -4.86 -5.39 -10.66
CA GLY A 115 -5.80 -4.62 -11.47
C GLY A 115 -7.20 -5.23 -11.47
N PRO A 116 -7.78 -5.56 -12.65
CA PRO A 116 -9.12 -6.13 -12.73
C PRO A 116 -9.26 -7.51 -12.07
N ASP A 117 -8.15 -8.22 -11.86
CA ASP A 117 -8.16 -9.55 -11.22
C ASP A 117 -8.19 -9.46 -9.68
N GLY A 118 -8.33 -8.24 -9.12
CA GLY A 118 -8.46 -8.01 -7.69
C GLY A 118 -7.14 -7.98 -6.94
N ALA A 119 -7.10 -8.55 -5.73
CA ALA A 119 -5.92 -8.47 -4.87
C ALA A 119 -5.77 -9.70 -3.96
N VAL A 120 -4.54 -9.89 -3.50
CA VAL A 120 -4.16 -10.89 -2.50
C VAL A 120 -3.49 -10.19 -1.33
N LEU A 121 -3.96 -10.46 -0.11
CA LEU A 121 -3.31 -10.06 1.13
C LEU A 121 -2.72 -11.28 1.83
N VAL A 122 -1.51 -11.16 2.36
CA VAL A 122 -0.90 -12.20 3.20
C VAL A 122 -0.34 -11.58 4.50
N THR A 123 -0.56 -12.26 5.61
CA THR A 123 0.05 -12.01 6.91
C THR A 123 0.81 -13.25 7.38
N ALA A 124 1.24 -13.30 8.64
CA ALA A 124 1.87 -14.51 9.21
C ALA A 124 0.89 -15.70 9.26
N ASP A 125 -0.35 -15.41 9.62
CA ASP A 125 -1.34 -16.43 10.02
C ASP A 125 -2.48 -16.57 9.02
N GLU A 126 -2.69 -15.56 8.14
CA GLU A 126 -3.85 -15.50 7.26
C GLU A 126 -3.47 -15.09 5.84
N GLN A 127 -4.30 -15.51 4.91
CA GLN A 127 -4.32 -15.00 3.54
C GLN A 127 -5.76 -14.69 3.11
N SER A 128 -5.91 -13.68 2.27
CA SER A 128 -7.19 -13.33 1.67
C SER A 128 -6.98 -13.04 0.19
N GLU A 129 -7.82 -13.62 -0.65
CA GLU A 129 -7.90 -13.32 -2.06
C GLU A 129 -9.27 -12.71 -2.36
N CYS A 130 -9.28 -11.59 -3.05
CA CYS A 130 -10.49 -10.89 -3.48
C CYS A 130 -10.46 -10.71 -4.99
N SER A 131 -11.55 -11.08 -5.65
CA SER A 131 -11.85 -10.77 -7.05
C SER A 131 -13.22 -10.11 -7.09
N LEU A 132 -13.36 -9.06 -7.88
CA LEU A 132 -14.62 -8.36 -8.07
C LEU A 132 -15.17 -8.60 -9.47
N ALA A 133 -16.48 -8.38 -9.63
CA ALA A 133 -17.07 -8.31 -10.95
C ALA A 133 -16.43 -7.16 -11.76
N PRO A 134 -16.24 -7.33 -13.08
CA PRO A 134 -15.71 -6.28 -13.93
C PRO A 134 -16.57 -5.02 -13.86
N VAL A 135 -15.93 -3.86 -13.72
CA VAL A 135 -16.60 -2.55 -13.76
C VAL A 135 -16.30 -1.86 -15.09
N ARG A 136 -17.15 -0.92 -15.47
CA ARG A 136 -16.86 -0.05 -16.61
C ARG A 136 -15.82 0.97 -16.20
N VAL A 137 -14.60 0.81 -16.72
CA VAL A 137 -13.46 1.68 -16.40
C VAL A 137 -13.60 3.00 -17.17
N GLU A 138 -13.56 4.12 -16.43
CA GLU A 138 -13.44 5.48 -16.95
C GLU A 138 -11.97 5.95 -16.87
N ASP A 139 -11.34 5.80 -15.69
CA ASP A 139 -9.96 6.15 -15.41
C ASP A 139 -9.39 5.19 -14.37
N THR A 140 -8.11 4.88 -14.44
CA THR A 140 -7.43 4.01 -13.45
C THR A 140 -6.55 4.79 -12.47
N VAL A 141 -6.41 6.10 -12.67
CA VAL A 141 -5.61 6.95 -11.79
C VAL A 141 -6.23 6.99 -10.40
N GLY A 142 -5.40 6.85 -9.36
CA GLY A 142 -5.83 6.90 -7.97
C GLY A 142 -6.39 5.58 -7.41
N ALA A 143 -6.69 4.57 -8.24
CA ALA A 143 -7.19 3.28 -7.75
C ALA A 143 -6.21 2.60 -6.77
N GLY A 144 -4.90 2.63 -7.08
CA GLY A 144 -3.86 2.12 -6.20
C GLY A 144 -3.77 2.88 -4.88
N ASP A 145 -3.89 4.20 -4.93
CA ASP A 145 -3.86 5.06 -3.74
C ASP A 145 -5.09 4.81 -2.85
N MET A 146 -6.28 4.66 -3.44
CA MET A 146 -7.50 4.32 -2.71
C MET A 146 -7.41 2.93 -2.08
N TYR A 147 -6.88 1.94 -2.81
CA TYR A 147 -6.62 0.61 -2.24
C TYR A 147 -5.70 0.71 -1.02
N THR A 148 -4.59 1.45 -1.14
CA THR A 148 -3.62 1.66 -0.05
C THR A 148 -4.27 2.36 1.14
N ALA A 149 -5.09 3.39 0.91
CA ALA A 149 -5.81 4.09 1.98
C ALA A 149 -6.78 3.16 2.73
N ALA A 150 -7.55 2.34 2.00
CA ALA A 150 -8.48 1.38 2.60
C ALA A 150 -7.76 0.28 3.39
N LEU A 151 -6.65 -0.24 2.85
CA LEU A 151 -5.78 -1.19 3.53
C LEU A 151 -5.29 -0.62 4.88
N VAL A 152 -4.76 0.60 4.87
CA VAL A 152 -4.26 1.27 6.08
C VAL A 152 -5.35 1.45 7.12
N MET A 153 -6.51 1.94 6.71
CA MET A 153 -7.63 2.17 7.63
C MET A 153 -8.14 0.86 8.24
N GLY A 154 -8.26 -0.19 7.45
CA GLY A 154 -8.66 -1.52 7.94
C GLY A 154 -7.65 -2.12 8.92
N LEU A 155 -6.34 -2.02 8.60
CA LEU A 155 -5.27 -2.49 9.50
C LEU A 155 -5.24 -1.71 10.81
N LEU A 156 -5.46 -0.38 10.79
CA LEU A 156 -5.53 0.45 12.00
C LEU A 156 -6.71 0.11 12.90
N ARG A 157 -7.83 -0.29 12.31
CA ARG A 157 -9.01 -0.75 13.08
C ARG A 157 -8.88 -2.17 13.58
N GLY A 158 -7.97 -2.98 13.01
CA GLY A 158 -7.87 -4.41 13.28
C GLY A 158 -9.02 -5.21 12.67
N ASP A 159 -9.54 -4.77 11.53
CA ASP A 159 -10.60 -5.46 10.81
C ASP A 159 -10.11 -6.86 10.33
N PRO A 160 -10.99 -7.85 10.13
CA PRO A 160 -10.63 -9.13 9.54
C PRO A 160 -9.98 -8.96 8.14
N LEU A 161 -8.92 -9.72 7.85
CA LEU A 161 -8.12 -9.57 6.63
C LEU A 161 -8.98 -9.65 5.35
N ALA A 162 -9.97 -10.54 5.34
CA ALA A 162 -10.90 -10.69 4.22
C ALA A 162 -11.78 -9.45 4.01
N GLU A 163 -12.19 -8.76 5.07
CA GLU A 163 -12.97 -7.53 4.99
C GLU A 163 -12.11 -6.36 4.50
N ILE A 164 -10.88 -6.25 5.01
CA ILE A 164 -9.90 -5.27 4.53
C ILE A 164 -9.72 -5.41 3.03
N ASN A 165 -9.43 -6.62 2.55
CA ASN A 165 -9.16 -6.87 1.14
C ASN A 165 -10.38 -6.56 0.26
N ARG A 166 -11.56 -7.00 0.67
CA ARG A 166 -12.81 -6.76 -0.06
C ARG A 166 -13.11 -5.26 -0.15
N SER A 167 -13.09 -4.55 0.97
CA SER A 167 -13.35 -3.11 1.02
C SER A 167 -12.35 -2.33 0.18
N ALA A 168 -11.04 -2.68 0.25
CA ALA A 168 -10.01 -2.02 -0.54
C ALA A 168 -10.22 -2.25 -2.06
N CYS A 169 -10.57 -3.47 -2.47
CA CYS A 169 -10.88 -3.77 -3.87
C CYS A 169 -12.11 -3.00 -4.35
N GLN A 170 -13.20 -2.96 -3.56
CA GLN A 170 -14.43 -2.27 -3.92
C GLN A 170 -14.24 -0.75 -4.07
N LEU A 171 -13.53 -0.12 -3.13
CA LEU A 171 -13.22 1.30 -3.19
C LEU A 171 -12.30 1.64 -4.38
N ALA A 172 -11.29 0.81 -4.65
CA ALA A 172 -10.43 0.97 -5.82
C ALA A 172 -11.21 0.81 -7.14
N ALA A 173 -12.13 -0.15 -7.21
CA ALA A 173 -13.00 -0.36 -8.36
C ALA A 173 -13.95 0.83 -8.57
N TYR A 174 -14.52 1.39 -7.50
CA TYR A 174 -15.33 2.61 -7.58
C TYR A 174 -14.52 3.77 -8.18
N VAL A 175 -13.30 4.02 -7.71
CA VAL A 175 -12.43 5.06 -8.29
C VAL A 175 -12.23 4.85 -9.78
N CYS A 176 -12.06 3.61 -10.23
CA CYS A 176 -11.93 3.31 -11.65
C CYS A 176 -13.17 3.66 -12.48
N THR A 177 -14.36 3.77 -11.89
CA THR A 177 -15.59 4.15 -12.60
C THR A 177 -15.81 5.66 -12.70
N GLN A 178 -14.91 6.46 -12.11
CA GLN A 178 -15.05 7.91 -12.03
C GLN A 178 -13.91 8.61 -12.76
N PRO A 179 -14.10 9.82 -13.27
CA PRO A 179 -13.02 10.62 -13.84
C PRO A 179 -12.11 11.16 -12.74
N GLY A 180 -10.78 11.06 -12.97
CA GLY A 180 -9.75 11.62 -12.09
C GLY A 180 -9.38 10.75 -10.89
N GLY A 181 -8.24 11.07 -10.28
CA GLY A 181 -7.59 10.20 -9.30
C GLY A 181 -8.11 10.25 -7.86
N ALA A 182 -9.03 11.17 -7.54
CA ALA A 182 -9.58 11.34 -6.19
C ALA A 182 -11.04 11.81 -6.25
N PRO A 183 -11.95 10.99 -6.80
CA PRO A 183 -13.36 11.34 -6.85
C PRO A 183 -13.96 11.36 -5.43
N PRO A 184 -15.02 12.17 -5.21
CA PRO A 184 -15.76 12.13 -3.95
C PRO A 184 -16.40 10.75 -3.77
N LEU A 185 -16.27 10.18 -2.58
CA LEU A 185 -16.93 8.93 -2.24
C LEU A 185 -18.40 9.18 -1.93
N PRO A 186 -19.34 8.32 -2.37
CA PRO A 186 -20.71 8.30 -1.88
C PRO A 186 -20.75 8.17 -0.35
N GLU A 187 -21.75 8.75 0.30
CA GLU A 187 -21.82 8.81 1.77
C GLU A 187 -21.72 7.43 2.43
N HIS A 188 -22.42 6.42 1.89
CA HIS A 188 -22.38 5.05 2.40
C HIS A 188 -20.97 4.41 2.30
N MET A 189 -20.22 4.71 1.21
CA MET A 189 -18.85 4.26 1.05
C MET A 189 -17.90 5.01 1.99
N ALA A 190 -18.09 6.34 2.14
CA ALA A 190 -17.31 7.15 3.04
C ALA A 190 -17.49 6.70 4.50
N ASP A 191 -18.71 6.44 4.93
CA ASP A 191 -19.00 5.94 6.27
C ASP A 191 -18.39 4.54 6.50
N GLY A 192 -18.54 3.61 5.57
CA GLY A 192 -17.91 2.30 5.65
C GLY A 192 -16.38 2.38 5.65
N PHE A 193 -15.79 3.27 4.84
CA PHE A 193 -14.36 3.52 4.82
C PHE A 193 -13.84 4.06 6.16
N LEU A 194 -14.56 5.00 6.78
CA LEU A 194 -14.12 5.64 8.02
C LEU A 194 -14.41 4.80 9.27
N ARG A 195 -15.54 4.09 9.32
CA ARG A 195 -16.03 3.39 10.52
C ARG A 195 -15.84 1.88 10.50
N GLY A 196 -15.62 1.29 9.32
CA GLY A 196 -15.60 -0.16 9.10
C GLY A 196 -17.00 -0.79 9.01
N GLY A 197 -17.08 -2.01 8.44
CA GLY A 197 -18.31 -2.80 8.40
C GLY A 197 -19.33 -2.45 7.33
N GLY A 198 -18.97 -1.63 6.35
CA GLY A 198 -19.83 -1.32 5.20
C GLY A 198 -19.74 -2.35 4.09
N SER A 199 -20.88 -2.76 3.51
CA SER A 199 -20.91 -3.37 2.18
C SER A 199 -20.83 -2.24 1.15
N PHE A 200 -19.86 -2.32 0.25
CA PHE A 200 -19.64 -1.33 -0.82
C PHE A 200 -20.18 -1.95 -2.13
N ASP A 201 -21.49 -2.11 -2.25
CA ASP A 201 -22.09 -2.58 -3.51
C ASP A 201 -21.98 -1.46 -4.54
N CYS A 202 -21.21 -1.70 -5.61
CA CYS A 202 -21.23 -0.85 -6.80
C CYS A 202 -22.50 -1.18 -7.59
N GLU A 203 -23.53 -0.31 -7.52
CA GLU A 203 -24.66 -0.35 -8.42
C GLU A 203 -24.27 0.11 -9.84
#